data_5610924cb6e8e43d083ddd6d09267a1f
#
_entry.id   5610924cb6e8e43d083ddd6d09267a1f
#
_cell.length_a   1.000
_cell.length_b   1.000
_cell.length_c   1.000
_cell.angle_alpha   90.00
_cell.angle_beta   90.00
_cell.angle_gamma   90.00
#
_symmetry.space_group_name_H-M   'P 1'
#
loop_
_entity.id
_entity.type
_entity.pdbx_description
1 polymer ?
#
loop_
_entity_poly.entity_id
_entity_poly.type
_entity_poly.pdbx_seq_one_letter_code
_entity_poly.pdbx_strand_id
1 'polypeptide(L)'
;MIRFKDVTIHDKETIESFTMWGSGQNCDLSFANIIIWRFLYNTQYAIVDDYLVFRFYAGHHLAYMMPIARPKPNGEGVLRVEPCEERDINVIKAIREDSIAMGHPLLILGVSNYMCDIIDSHMPDMFNAKPERDYADYIYTREKLVRLSGKKLQGKRNHINKFKSLYPQYVYRPLTP
;
A
#
# COMPACT_ATOMS: atom_id res chain seq x y z
N MET A 1 -5.36 -20.98 -10.24
CA MET A 1 -4.07 -20.27 -10.12
C MET A 1 -4.22 -18.90 -10.75
N ILE A 2 -3.90 -17.86 -10.02
CA ILE A 2 -3.98 -16.46 -10.46
C ILE A 2 -2.86 -16.17 -11.48
N ARG A 3 -3.17 -15.45 -12.56
CA ARG A 3 -2.17 -15.06 -13.56
C ARG A 3 -1.56 -13.71 -13.19
N PHE A 4 -0.47 -13.75 -12.46
CA PHE A 4 0.32 -12.55 -12.14
C PHE A 4 1.22 -12.16 -13.31
N LYS A 5 1.47 -10.86 -13.45
CA LYS A 5 2.44 -10.28 -14.37
C LYS A 5 3.35 -9.28 -13.66
N ASP A 6 4.54 -9.09 -14.21
CA ASP A 6 5.49 -8.11 -13.69
C ASP A 6 4.96 -6.69 -13.86
N VAL A 7 5.28 -5.82 -12.89
CA VAL A 7 4.92 -4.40 -12.97
C VAL A 7 5.85 -3.68 -13.94
N THR A 8 5.27 -2.98 -14.91
CA THR A 8 5.99 -2.15 -15.87
C THR A 8 5.53 -0.69 -15.80
N ILE A 9 6.27 0.23 -16.43
CA ILE A 9 5.87 1.63 -16.47
C ILE A 9 4.54 1.84 -17.21
N HIS A 10 4.15 0.94 -18.11
CA HIS A 10 2.91 1.00 -18.86
C HIS A 10 1.68 0.60 -18.04
N ASP A 11 1.87 0.05 -16.86
CA ASP A 11 0.79 -0.38 -15.98
C ASP A 11 0.30 0.74 -15.03
N LYS A 12 0.88 1.95 -15.16
CA LYS A 12 0.59 3.10 -14.28
C LYS A 12 -0.90 3.38 -14.18
N GLU A 13 -1.56 3.63 -15.29
CA GLU A 13 -2.99 3.98 -15.30
C GLU A 13 -3.86 2.88 -14.69
N THR A 14 -3.53 1.62 -15.00
CA THR A 14 -4.25 0.47 -14.44
C THR A 14 -4.10 0.42 -12.93
N ILE A 15 -2.88 0.52 -12.40
CA ILE A 15 -2.60 0.45 -10.96
C ILE A 15 -3.20 1.66 -10.24
N GLU A 16 -2.99 2.87 -10.75
CA GLU A 16 -3.52 4.10 -10.16
C GLU A 16 -5.05 4.14 -10.15
N SER A 17 -5.72 3.47 -11.10
CA SER A 17 -7.19 3.37 -11.08
C SER A 17 -7.75 2.68 -9.84
N PHE A 18 -6.93 1.92 -9.11
CA PHE A 18 -7.27 1.30 -7.83
C PHE A 18 -6.68 2.07 -6.65
N THR A 19 -5.40 2.44 -6.73
CA THR A 19 -4.64 2.91 -5.56
C THR A 19 -4.89 4.38 -5.22
N MET A 20 -5.28 5.20 -6.20
CA MET A 20 -5.51 6.64 -5.99
C MET A 20 -6.80 6.97 -5.23
N TRP A 21 -7.75 6.03 -5.17
CA TRP A 21 -9.10 6.26 -4.65
C TRP A 21 -9.39 5.46 -3.38
N GLY A 22 -8.47 4.58 -3.00
CA GLY A 22 -8.61 3.81 -1.77
C GLY A 22 -8.41 4.66 -0.52
N SER A 23 -9.00 4.24 0.58
CA SER A 23 -8.84 4.87 1.90
C SER A 23 -7.43 4.72 2.50
N GLY A 24 -6.56 3.98 1.82
CA GLY A 24 -5.21 3.69 2.30
C GLY A 24 -4.26 4.86 2.10
N GLN A 25 -3.87 5.51 3.20
CA GLN A 25 -2.78 6.50 3.21
C GLN A 25 -1.42 5.83 3.30
N ASN A 26 -1.26 4.72 2.59
CA ASN A 26 -0.03 3.94 2.55
C ASN A 26 0.83 4.38 1.35
N CYS A 27 2.01 4.91 1.61
CA CYS A 27 2.91 5.38 0.56
C CYS A 27 3.45 4.24 -0.31
N ASP A 28 3.49 3.01 0.17
CA ASP A 28 3.94 1.83 -0.56
C ASP A 28 3.02 1.50 -1.75
N LEU A 29 1.76 1.93 -1.69
CA LEU A 29 0.77 1.77 -2.76
C LEU A 29 0.84 2.88 -3.82
N SER A 30 1.72 3.87 -3.67
CA SER A 30 1.98 4.82 -4.76
C SER A 30 2.68 4.13 -5.92
N PHE A 31 2.27 4.43 -7.16
CA PHE A 31 2.89 3.82 -8.33
C PHE A 31 4.41 4.05 -8.39
N ALA A 32 4.87 5.22 -7.94
CA ALA A 32 6.29 5.53 -7.87
C ALA A 32 7.06 4.54 -6.97
N ASN A 33 6.54 4.23 -5.78
CA ASN A 33 7.17 3.24 -4.91
C ASN A 33 7.10 1.84 -5.51
N ILE A 34 5.95 1.42 -5.99
CA ILE A 34 5.77 0.10 -6.61
C ILE A 34 6.79 -0.10 -7.75
N ILE A 35 6.92 0.86 -8.67
CA ILE A 35 7.79 0.72 -9.84
C ILE A 35 9.28 0.80 -9.49
N ILE A 36 9.68 1.60 -8.49
CA ILE A 36 11.07 1.73 -8.05
C ILE A 36 11.55 0.46 -7.35
N TRP A 37 10.74 -0.10 -6.45
CA TRP A 37 11.12 -1.22 -5.61
C TRP A 37 10.82 -2.60 -6.24
N ARG A 38 10.15 -2.67 -7.40
CA ARG A 38 9.71 -3.93 -8.01
C ARG A 38 10.84 -4.95 -8.21
N PHE A 39 12.03 -4.49 -8.54
CA PHE A 39 13.18 -5.38 -8.78
C PHE A 39 13.69 -6.03 -7.50
N LEU A 40 13.65 -5.30 -6.38
CA LEU A 40 14.11 -5.80 -5.10
C LEU A 40 13.16 -6.86 -4.55
N TYR A 41 11.85 -6.66 -4.73
CA TYR A 41 10.82 -7.51 -4.17
C TYR A 41 10.19 -8.48 -5.18
N ASN A 42 10.64 -8.48 -6.44
CA ASN A 42 10.01 -9.24 -7.53
C ASN A 42 8.48 -8.99 -7.57
N THR A 43 8.09 -7.72 -7.48
CA THR A 43 6.69 -7.35 -7.37
C THR A 43 5.94 -7.65 -8.66
N GLN A 44 4.87 -8.41 -8.52
CA GLN A 44 3.92 -8.77 -9.56
C GLN A 44 2.53 -8.32 -9.18
N TYR A 45 1.64 -8.17 -10.14
CA TYR A 45 0.26 -7.88 -9.87
C TYR A 45 -0.71 -8.69 -10.75
N ALA A 46 -1.93 -8.82 -10.27
CA ALA A 46 -3.06 -9.37 -11.02
C ALA A 46 -4.33 -8.60 -10.67
N ILE A 47 -5.35 -8.70 -11.52
CA ILE A 47 -6.70 -8.26 -11.21
C ILE A 47 -7.56 -9.52 -11.06
N VAL A 48 -8.19 -9.67 -9.90
CA VAL A 48 -9.04 -10.80 -9.51
C VAL A 48 -10.37 -10.25 -9.03
N ASP A 49 -11.46 -10.55 -9.69
CA ASP A 49 -12.82 -10.13 -9.31
C ASP A 49 -12.95 -8.63 -8.97
N ASP A 50 -12.37 -7.76 -9.80
CA ASP A 50 -12.30 -6.32 -9.58
C ASP A 50 -11.42 -5.88 -8.39
N TYR A 51 -10.50 -6.74 -7.93
CA TYR A 51 -9.48 -6.38 -6.96
C TYR A 51 -8.09 -6.36 -7.59
N LEU A 52 -7.32 -5.34 -7.30
CA LEU A 52 -5.90 -5.30 -7.57
C LEU A 52 -5.17 -6.07 -6.45
N VAL A 53 -4.43 -7.08 -6.86
CA VAL A 53 -3.65 -7.95 -5.97
C VAL A 53 -2.18 -7.81 -6.31
N PHE A 54 -1.35 -7.42 -5.34
CA PHE A 54 0.10 -7.44 -5.45
C PHE A 54 0.66 -8.68 -4.77
N ARG A 55 1.62 -9.31 -5.44
CA ARG A 55 2.42 -10.43 -4.93
C ARG A 55 3.89 -10.05 -5.00
N PHE A 56 4.67 -10.36 -3.97
CA PHE A 56 6.07 -10.00 -3.88
C PHE A 56 6.81 -10.87 -2.86
N TYR A 57 8.14 -10.75 -2.81
CA TYR A 57 8.95 -11.45 -1.83
C TYR A 57 9.43 -10.51 -0.73
N ALA A 58 9.06 -10.80 0.51
CA ALA A 58 9.60 -10.19 1.73
C ALA A 58 10.73 -11.08 2.27
N GLY A 59 11.95 -10.84 1.82
CA GLY A 59 13.07 -11.76 2.02
C GLY A 59 12.85 -13.08 1.26
N HIS A 60 12.70 -14.18 1.97
CA HIS A 60 12.43 -15.50 1.37
C HIS A 60 10.93 -15.89 1.41
N HIS A 61 10.08 -15.03 1.96
CA HIS A 61 8.65 -15.31 2.12
C HIS A 61 7.85 -14.68 0.99
N LEU A 62 7.02 -15.50 0.33
CA LEU A 62 6.02 -15.00 -0.60
C LEU A 62 4.95 -14.25 0.21
N ALA A 63 4.69 -13.01 -0.18
CA ALA A 63 3.74 -12.14 0.49
C ALA A 63 2.79 -11.47 -0.50
N TYR A 64 1.65 -11.07 -0.01
CA TYR A 64 0.64 -10.31 -0.75
C TYR A 64 0.32 -9.03 0.04
N MET A 65 0.10 -7.92 -0.68
CA MET A 65 -0.58 -6.78 -0.06
C MET A 65 -2.06 -7.10 0.11
N MET A 66 -2.70 -6.49 1.12
CA MET A 66 -4.16 -6.56 1.22
C MET A 66 -4.78 -6.16 -0.13
N PRO A 67 -5.65 -6.99 -0.72
CA PRO A 67 -6.28 -6.70 -2.00
C PRO A 67 -7.03 -5.36 -2.01
N ILE A 68 -6.94 -4.63 -3.11
CA ILE A 68 -7.52 -3.29 -3.26
C ILE A 68 -8.70 -3.38 -4.22
N ALA A 69 -9.91 -3.18 -3.70
CA ALA A 69 -11.11 -3.18 -4.52
C ALA A 69 -11.14 -2.01 -5.52
N ARG A 70 -11.68 -2.24 -6.71
CA ARG A 70 -11.89 -1.18 -7.69
C ARG A 70 -12.92 -0.18 -7.17
N PRO A 71 -12.59 1.11 -7.13
CA PRO A 71 -13.58 2.14 -6.81
C PRO A 71 -14.64 2.23 -7.90
N LYS A 72 -15.88 2.44 -7.50
CA LYS A 72 -17.03 2.64 -8.41
C LYS A 72 -17.63 4.02 -8.20
N PRO A 73 -18.15 4.67 -9.26
CA PRO A 73 -18.86 5.91 -9.10
C PRO A 73 -20.15 5.69 -8.30
N ASN A 74 -20.37 6.52 -7.28
CA ASN A 74 -21.64 6.55 -6.57
C ASN A 74 -22.69 7.32 -7.40
N GLY A 75 -23.92 7.45 -6.89
CA GLY A 75 -25.01 8.18 -7.57
C GLY A 75 -24.72 9.67 -7.85
N GLU A 76 -23.67 10.24 -7.26
CA GLU A 76 -23.19 11.61 -7.49
C GLU A 76 -21.96 11.65 -8.42
N GLY A 77 -21.53 10.52 -8.98
CA GLY A 77 -20.36 10.42 -9.85
C GLY A 77 -19.01 10.43 -9.08
N VAL A 78 -19.04 10.39 -7.75
CA VAL A 78 -17.82 10.33 -6.93
C VAL A 78 -17.36 8.88 -6.82
N LEU A 79 -16.08 8.65 -7.11
CA LEU A 79 -15.48 7.31 -6.99
C LEU A 79 -15.32 6.94 -5.51
N ARG A 80 -15.84 5.77 -5.14
CA ARG A 80 -15.69 5.18 -3.79
C ARG A 80 -15.52 3.68 -3.88
N VAL A 81 -14.82 3.12 -2.91
CA VAL A 81 -14.79 1.68 -2.69
C VAL A 81 -16.00 1.32 -1.83
N GLU A 82 -16.89 0.51 -2.36
CA GLU A 82 -18.00 -0.04 -1.59
C GLU A 82 -17.53 -1.31 -0.86
N PRO A 83 -17.61 -1.33 0.48
CA PRO A 83 -17.28 -2.52 1.25
C PRO A 83 -18.16 -3.70 0.83
N CYS A 84 -17.55 -4.85 0.61
CA CYS A 84 -18.27 -6.09 0.34
C CYS A 84 -17.49 -7.26 0.92
N GLU A 85 -17.82 -7.60 2.17
CA GLU A 85 -17.12 -8.62 2.95
C GLU A 85 -17.01 -9.97 2.21
N GLU A 86 -18.08 -10.40 1.56
CA GLU A 86 -18.09 -11.66 0.81
C GLU A 86 -17.05 -11.64 -0.33
N ARG A 87 -16.97 -10.54 -1.09
CA ARG A 87 -15.97 -10.41 -2.17
C ARG A 87 -14.56 -10.29 -1.63
N ASP A 88 -14.37 -9.53 -0.55
CA ASP A 88 -13.08 -9.40 0.12
C ASP A 88 -12.55 -10.77 0.56
N ILE A 89 -13.41 -11.58 1.19
CA ILE A 89 -13.06 -12.93 1.63
C ILE A 89 -12.81 -13.88 0.47
N ASN A 90 -13.58 -13.80 -0.61
CA ASN A 90 -13.38 -14.65 -1.80
C ASN A 90 -12.01 -14.38 -2.45
N VAL A 91 -11.59 -13.11 -2.54
CA VAL A 91 -10.26 -12.77 -3.05
C VAL A 91 -9.16 -13.26 -2.10
N ILE A 92 -9.34 -13.16 -0.78
CA ILE A 92 -8.40 -13.70 0.21
C ILE A 92 -8.27 -15.23 0.07
N LYS A 93 -9.37 -15.96 -0.16
CA LYS A 93 -9.33 -17.39 -0.44
C LYS A 93 -8.55 -17.70 -1.74
N ALA A 94 -8.77 -16.92 -2.80
CA ALA A 94 -8.07 -17.09 -4.07
C ALA A 94 -6.56 -16.88 -3.95
N ILE A 95 -6.11 -15.84 -3.23
CA ILE A 95 -4.67 -15.63 -2.98
C ILE A 95 -4.07 -16.69 -2.06
N ARG A 96 -4.87 -17.25 -1.13
CA ARG A 96 -4.43 -18.37 -0.31
C ARG A 96 -4.16 -19.61 -1.14
N GLU A 97 -5.05 -19.95 -2.06
CA GLU A 97 -4.86 -21.07 -3.00
C GLU A 97 -3.61 -20.85 -3.87
N ASP A 98 -3.39 -19.63 -4.36
CA ASP A 98 -2.20 -19.27 -5.14
C ASP A 98 -0.92 -19.44 -4.31
N SER A 99 -0.89 -18.95 -3.06
CA SER A 99 0.25 -19.08 -2.16
C SER A 99 0.59 -20.55 -1.87
N ILE A 100 -0.41 -21.37 -1.58
CA ILE A 100 -0.24 -22.81 -1.34
C ILE A 100 0.30 -23.51 -2.60
N ALA A 101 -0.22 -23.17 -3.78
CA ALA A 101 0.24 -23.73 -5.06
C ALA A 101 1.70 -23.34 -5.36
N MET A 102 2.19 -22.21 -4.81
CA MET A 102 3.58 -21.76 -4.87
C MET A 102 4.46 -22.39 -3.77
N GLY A 103 3.91 -23.22 -2.90
CA GLY A 103 4.62 -23.87 -1.80
C GLY A 103 4.89 -22.99 -0.58
N HIS A 104 4.12 -21.90 -0.42
CA HIS A 104 4.26 -20.95 0.69
C HIS A 104 3.00 -20.87 1.56
N PRO A 105 3.13 -20.65 2.88
CA PRO A 105 2.00 -20.22 3.69
C PRO A 105 1.56 -18.82 3.25
N LEU A 106 0.27 -18.52 3.33
CA LEU A 106 -0.22 -17.19 3.00
C LEU A 106 0.27 -16.16 4.02
N LEU A 107 0.95 -15.12 3.53
CA LEU A 107 1.32 -13.92 4.26
C LEU A 107 0.66 -12.71 3.60
N ILE A 108 -0.19 -11.98 4.33
CA ILE A 108 -0.81 -10.74 3.86
C ILE A 108 -0.27 -9.58 4.68
N LEU A 109 0.19 -8.53 4.02
CA LEU A 109 0.68 -7.30 4.65
C LEU A 109 -0.30 -6.13 4.41
N GLY A 110 -0.28 -5.16 5.33
CA GLY A 110 -1.10 -3.96 5.21
C GLY A 110 -2.58 -4.19 5.54
N VAL A 111 -2.90 -5.21 6.33
CA VAL A 111 -4.27 -5.50 6.78
C VAL A 111 -4.66 -4.52 7.88
N SER A 112 -5.78 -3.81 7.73
CA SER A 112 -6.32 -2.94 8.78
C SER A 112 -6.99 -3.76 9.90
N ASN A 113 -7.10 -3.16 11.11
CA ASN A 113 -7.81 -3.83 12.21
C ASN A 113 -9.23 -4.24 11.81
N TYR A 114 -9.95 -3.38 11.11
CA TYR A 114 -11.30 -3.68 10.60
C TYR A 114 -11.30 -4.93 9.69
N MET A 115 -10.34 -5.05 8.79
CA MET A 115 -10.23 -6.25 7.94
C MET A 115 -9.77 -7.48 8.71
N CYS A 116 -8.96 -7.33 9.76
CA CYS A 116 -8.63 -8.46 10.65
C CYS A 116 -9.89 -9.04 11.28
N ASP A 117 -10.79 -8.20 11.80
CA ASP A 117 -12.05 -8.63 12.41
C ASP A 117 -12.97 -9.36 11.40
N ILE A 118 -13.05 -8.85 10.15
CA ILE A 118 -13.81 -9.51 9.08
C ILE A 118 -13.20 -10.87 8.72
N ILE A 119 -11.88 -10.93 8.53
CA ILE A 119 -11.19 -12.17 8.19
C ILE A 119 -11.40 -13.21 9.30
N ASP A 120 -11.24 -12.81 10.56
CA ASP A 120 -11.40 -13.72 11.69
C ASP A 120 -12.85 -14.25 11.81
N SER A 121 -13.85 -13.40 11.55
CA SER A 121 -15.26 -13.80 11.57
C SER A 121 -15.63 -14.82 10.49
N HIS A 122 -15.02 -14.73 9.28
CA HIS A 122 -15.33 -15.61 8.16
C HIS A 122 -14.36 -16.80 8.02
N MET A 123 -13.20 -16.71 8.62
CA MET A 123 -12.12 -17.70 8.54
C MET A 123 -11.47 -17.88 9.93
N PRO A 124 -12.26 -18.31 10.95
CA PRO A 124 -11.78 -18.38 12.33
C PRO A 124 -10.56 -19.29 12.45
N ASP A 125 -9.62 -18.93 13.30
CA ASP A 125 -8.40 -19.69 13.62
C ASP A 125 -7.46 -19.96 12.42
N MET A 126 -7.72 -19.34 11.26
CA MET A 126 -6.88 -19.56 10.07
C MET A 126 -5.67 -18.64 10.00
N PHE A 127 -5.72 -17.49 10.63
CA PHE A 127 -4.67 -16.49 10.58
C PHE A 127 -4.21 -16.04 11.95
N ASN A 128 -2.94 -15.67 12.04
CA ASN A 128 -2.39 -15.01 13.21
C ASN A 128 -2.03 -13.57 12.81
N ALA A 129 -2.80 -12.60 13.31
CA ALA A 129 -2.55 -11.19 13.05
C ALA A 129 -1.50 -10.65 14.03
N LYS A 130 -0.44 -10.01 13.49
CA LYS A 130 0.62 -9.40 14.28
C LYS A 130 0.82 -7.94 13.88
N PRO A 131 0.67 -6.98 14.81
CA PRO A 131 0.99 -5.59 14.52
C PRO A 131 2.51 -5.40 14.44
N GLU A 132 2.99 -4.83 13.33
CA GLU A 132 4.40 -4.52 13.11
C GLU A 132 4.61 -3.00 13.08
N ARG A 133 5.18 -2.47 14.17
CA ARG A 133 5.42 -1.02 14.33
C ARG A 133 6.43 -0.47 13.33
N ASP A 134 7.40 -1.29 12.91
CA ASP A 134 8.47 -0.86 12.01
C ASP A 134 7.98 -0.57 10.59
N TYR A 135 6.82 -1.11 10.21
CA TYR A 135 6.16 -0.84 8.93
C TYR A 135 5.11 0.28 9.00
N ALA A 136 4.99 0.96 10.13
CA ALA A 136 3.99 2.02 10.28
C ALA A 136 4.46 3.34 9.68
N ASP A 137 3.63 3.93 8.82
CA ASP A 137 3.86 5.25 8.25
C ASP A 137 3.69 6.39 9.27
N TYR A 138 4.48 7.45 9.09
CA TYR A 138 4.33 8.69 9.83
C TYR A 138 3.42 9.66 9.07
N ILE A 139 2.22 9.85 9.57
CA ILE A 139 1.24 10.75 8.95
C ILE A 139 1.33 12.15 9.57
N TYR A 140 1.55 13.16 8.75
CA TYR A 140 1.57 14.57 9.13
C TYR A 140 0.60 15.36 8.26
N THR A 141 -0.10 16.30 8.87
CA THR A 141 -0.83 17.29 8.06
C THR A 141 0.18 18.22 7.35
N ARG A 142 -0.16 18.67 6.14
CA ARG A 142 0.65 19.63 5.38
C ARG A 142 1.02 20.85 6.24
N GLU A 143 0.05 21.38 7.00
CA GLU A 143 0.25 22.53 7.85
C GLU A 143 1.30 22.31 8.94
N LYS A 144 1.30 21.14 9.59
CA LYS A 144 2.33 20.76 10.57
C LYS A 144 3.72 20.73 9.97
N LEU A 145 3.87 20.20 8.75
CA LEU A 145 5.16 20.16 8.06
C LEU A 145 5.62 21.53 7.59
N VAL A 146 4.72 22.39 7.13
CA VAL A 146 5.06 23.77 6.73
C VAL A 146 5.50 24.60 7.93
N ARG A 147 4.77 24.55 9.03
CA ARG A 147 5.07 25.37 10.22
C ARG A 147 6.15 24.79 11.11
N LEU A 148 6.25 23.47 11.18
CA LEU A 148 7.15 22.72 12.07
C LEU A 148 7.11 23.25 13.52
N SER A 149 5.97 23.74 13.99
CA SER A 149 5.82 24.36 15.30
C SER A 149 5.85 23.32 16.43
N GLY A 150 6.23 23.77 17.63
CA GLY A 150 6.23 22.97 18.86
C GLY A 150 7.50 22.14 19.09
N LYS A 151 7.64 21.68 20.35
CA LYS A 151 8.81 20.95 20.84
C LYS A 151 9.06 19.63 20.09
N LYS A 152 7.99 18.91 19.73
CA LYS A 152 8.09 17.61 19.04
C LYS A 152 8.74 17.70 17.65
N LEU A 153 8.65 18.85 16.99
CA LEU A 153 9.21 19.05 15.65
C LEU A 153 10.52 19.85 15.66
N GLN A 154 11.07 20.14 16.84
CA GLN A 154 12.32 20.89 16.97
C GLN A 154 13.50 20.20 16.28
N GLY A 155 13.60 18.87 16.36
CA GLY A 155 14.63 18.10 15.65
C GLY A 155 14.59 18.34 14.14
N LYS A 156 13.41 18.35 13.53
CA LYS A 156 13.25 18.62 12.09
C LYS A 156 13.70 20.05 11.74
N ARG A 157 13.34 21.05 12.55
CA ARG A 157 13.83 22.45 12.37
C ARG A 157 15.35 22.52 12.46
N ASN A 158 15.95 21.85 13.43
CA ASN A 158 17.40 21.83 13.61
C ASN A 158 18.10 21.23 12.38
N HIS A 159 17.59 20.14 11.80
CA HIS A 159 18.12 19.56 10.57
C HIS A 159 18.03 20.53 9.38
N ILE A 160 16.89 21.21 9.22
CA ILE A 160 16.71 22.22 8.16
C ILE A 160 17.67 23.39 8.35
N ASN A 161 17.81 23.90 9.58
CA ASN A 161 18.72 25.00 9.87
C ASN A 161 20.18 24.60 9.63
N LYS A 162 20.56 23.39 10.03
CA LYS A 162 21.90 22.85 9.75
C LYS A 162 22.14 22.74 8.24
N PHE A 163 21.17 22.22 7.47
CA PHE A 163 21.28 22.16 6.02
C PHE A 163 21.49 23.56 5.41
N LYS A 164 20.67 24.54 5.79
CA LYS A 164 20.76 25.92 5.30
C LYS A 164 22.11 26.59 5.65
N SER A 165 22.65 26.25 6.81
CA SER A 165 23.97 26.75 7.24
C SER A 165 25.12 26.13 6.42
N LEU A 166 25.03 24.83 6.11
CA LEU A 166 26.07 24.13 5.33
C LEU A 166 25.99 24.43 3.84
N TYR A 167 24.79 24.70 3.33
CA TYR A 167 24.51 24.90 1.91
C TYR A 167 23.76 26.22 1.67
N PRO A 168 24.36 27.39 1.96
CA PRO A 168 23.64 28.68 1.90
C PRO A 168 23.17 29.04 0.48
N GLN A 169 23.77 28.45 -0.55
CA GLN A 169 23.41 28.70 -1.94
C GLN A 169 22.49 27.62 -2.55
N TYR A 170 21.81 26.81 -1.71
CA TYR A 170 20.88 25.82 -2.23
C TYR A 170 19.76 26.47 -3.04
N VAL A 171 19.33 25.80 -4.09
CA VAL A 171 18.21 26.20 -4.94
C VAL A 171 17.13 25.16 -4.86
N TYR A 172 15.92 25.58 -4.48
CA TYR A 172 14.72 24.75 -4.54
C TYR A 172 13.92 25.08 -5.78
N ARG A 173 13.65 24.08 -6.61
CA ARG A 173 12.83 24.25 -7.82
C ARG A 173 11.78 23.13 -7.90
N PRO A 174 10.55 23.41 -8.36
CA PRO A 174 9.61 22.36 -8.75
C PRO A 174 10.23 21.50 -9.85
N LEU A 175 9.97 20.20 -9.79
CA LEU A 175 10.23 19.31 -10.93
C LEU A 175 9.09 19.54 -11.94
N THR A 176 9.46 19.92 -13.14
CA THR A 176 8.54 19.98 -14.29
C THR A 176 8.82 18.81 -15.21
N PRO A 177 7.78 18.26 -15.89
CA PRO A 177 7.96 17.20 -16.90
C PRO A 177 8.91 17.63 -18.01
#